data_b6617b28f1ebb39f10e9d7a6e138a7c8
#
_entry.id   b6617b28f1ebb39f10e9d7a6e138a7c8
#
_cell.length_a   1.000
_cell.length_b   1.000
_cell.length_c   1.000
_cell.angle_alpha   90.00
_cell.angle_beta   90.00
_cell.angle_gamma   90.00
#
_symmetry.space_group_name_H-M   'P 1'
#
loop_
_entity.id
_entity.type
_entity.pdbx_description
1 polymer ?
#
loop_
_entity_poly.entity_id
_entity_poly.type
_entity_poly.pdbx_seq_one_letter_code
_entity_poly.pdbx_strand_id
1 'polypeptide(L)'
;MILSWQQIPSTTITELLCHGFDGVVLDTEHGVFNNETLFSCIQVAKSKNKTCLVRLTEVSKTLIRYCLDSGVDGLIFSTIETVEQCQDIIDYCYYSPRGKRGLGLVRQNFWGEKELIQKEPIIIPQIETKAGIDNLQEIMKNNFDYYLLGPYDLSLSLGDAGNFDSDIFLRYIDKATKLIPKHQMAVHIPKNIDLEIDKYDGYGVKCLGMDTIAILEYNKRMLKNAKL
;
A
#
# COMPACT_ATOMS: atom_id res chain seq x y z
N MET A 1 -0.58 -4.64 12.14
CA MET A 1 -1.76 -4.07 11.44
C MET A 1 -2.15 -5.03 10.32
N ILE A 2 -3.44 -5.41 10.24
CA ILE A 2 -3.97 -6.34 9.23
C ILE A 2 -4.98 -5.58 8.36
N LEU A 3 -4.69 -5.42 7.07
CA LEU A 3 -5.49 -4.67 6.12
C LEU A 3 -6.08 -5.58 5.04
N SER A 4 -7.23 -5.22 4.49
CA SER A 4 -7.75 -5.76 3.24
C SER A 4 -7.22 -4.97 2.03
N TRP A 5 -7.42 -5.50 0.81
CA TRP A 5 -6.94 -4.85 -0.43
C TRP A 5 -8.07 -4.74 -1.44
N GLN A 6 -8.28 -3.53 -1.98
CA GLN A 6 -9.41 -3.21 -2.86
C GLN A 6 -8.96 -2.66 -4.20
N GLN A 7 -9.43 -3.29 -5.29
CA GLN A 7 -9.27 -2.82 -6.67
C GLN A 7 -10.58 -2.37 -7.31
N ILE A 8 -11.72 -2.88 -6.82
CA ILE A 8 -13.04 -2.53 -7.35
C ILE A 8 -13.52 -1.21 -6.73
N PRO A 9 -13.74 -0.14 -7.51
CA PRO A 9 -14.12 1.17 -7.00
C PRO A 9 -15.59 1.22 -6.56
N SER A 10 -15.89 0.63 -5.41
CA SER A 10 -17.24 0.56 -4.85
C SER A 10 -17.22 0.79 -3.35
N THR A 11 -18.05 1.73 -2.89
CA THR A 11 -18.24 2.00 -1.47
C THR A 11 -18.79 0.80 -0.70
N THR A 12 -19.64 -0.01 -1.34
CA THR A 12 -20.15 -1.26 -0.76
C THR A 12 -19.01 -2.27 -0.54
N ILE A 13 -18.10 -2.40 -1.51
CA ILE A 13 -16.92 -3.25 -1.35
C ILE A 13 -16.04 -2.72 -0.22
N THR A 14 -15.79 -1.40 -0.17
CA THR A 14 -15.02 -0.80 0.94
C THR A 14 -15.65 -1.13 2.29
N GLU A 15 -16.98 -1.02 2.39
CA GLU A 15 -17.70 -1.33 3.62
C GLU A 15 -17.51 -2.79 4.06
N LEU A 16 -17.63 -3.73 3.12
CA LEU A 16 -17.45 -5.16 3.38
C LEU A 16 -15.99 -5.48 3.76
N LEU A 17 -15.03 -4.92 3.04
CA LEU A 17 -13.60 -5.11 3.31
C LEU A 17 -13.13 -4.48 4.62
N CYS A 18 -13.81 -3.46 5.13
CA CYS A 18 -13.56 -2.91 6.45
C CYS A 18 -14.04 -3.81 7.59
N HIS A 19 -14.87 -4.81 7.30
CA HIS A 19 -15.40 -5.71 8.32
C HIS A 19 -14.33 -6.74 8.76
N GLY A 20 -13.99 -6.76 10.04
CA GLY A 20 -13.02 -7.69 10.60
C GLY A 20 -11.53 -7.31 10.42
N PHE A 21 -11.21 -6.34 9.57
CA PHE A 21 -9.85 -5.84 9.36
C PHE A 21 -9.59 -4.54 10.14
N ASP A 22 -8.32 -4.23 10.38
CA ASP A 22 -7.91 -2.94 10.95
C ASP A 22 -8.16 -1.78 9.97
N GLY A 23 -8.19 -2.08 8.67
CA GLY A 23 -8.41 -1.11 7.61
C GLY A 23 -8.37 -1.70 6.21
N VAL A 24 -8.24 -0.80 5.21
CA VAL A 24 -8.24 -1.14 3.79
C VAL A 24 -7.16 -0.36 3.04
N VAL A 25 -6.56 -1.01 2.05
CA VAL A 25 -5.75 -0.37 1.01
C VAL A 25 -6.60 -0.20 -0.24
N LEU A 26 -6.75 1.04 -0.71
CA LEU A 26 -7.39 1.36 -1.99
C LEU A 26 -6.30 1.43 -3.06
N ASP A 27 -6.37 0.55 -4.04
CA ASP A 27 -5.34 0.34 -5.04
C ASP A 27 -5.62 1.17 -6.29
N THR A 28 -4.94 2.31 -6.47
CA THR A 28 -5.08 3.14 -7.66
C THR A 28 -4.08 2.79 -8.78
N GLU A 29 -3.15 1.86 -8.51
CA GLU A 29 -2.20 1.41 -9.53
C GLU A 29 -2.83 0.38 -10.48
N HIS A 30 -3.45 -0.68 -9.94
CA HIS A 30 -4.08 -1.73 -10.72
C HIS A 30 -5.62 -1.74 -10.58
N GLY A 31 -6.18 -0.86 -9.78
CA GLY A 31 -7.62 -0.62 -9.68
C GLY A 31 -8.06 0.47 -10.66
N VAL A 32 -9.38 0.60 -10.87
CA VAL A 32 -9.97 1.56 -11.83
C VAL A 32 -10.60 2.77 -11.12
N PHE A 33 -10.00 3.23 -10.03
CA PHE A 33 -10.50 4.37 -9.27
C PHE A 33 -10.36 5.69 -10.06
N ASN A 34 -11.43 6.45 -10.12
CA ASN A 34 -11.37 7.88 -10.37
C ASN A 34 -11.39 8.66 -9.04
N ASN A 35 -11.13 9.96 -9.09
CA ASN A 35 -11.02 10.77 -7.88
C ASN A 35 -12.31 10.77 -7.03
N GLU A 36 -13.48 10.86 -7.66
CA GLU A 36 -14.77 10.91 -6.95
C GLU A 36 -15.06 9.60 -6.21
N THR A 37 -14.85 8.46 -6.89
CA THR A 37 -15.05 7.14 -6.29
C THR A 37 -14.01 6.86 -5.20
N LEU A 38 -12.75 7.26 -5.43
CA LEU A 38 -11.69 7.14 -4.43
C LEU A 38 -12.05 7.92 -3.16
N PHE A 39 -12.47 9.19 -3.33
CA PHE A 39 -12.91 10.03 -2.21
C PHE A 39 -14.08 9.39 -1.44
N SER A 40 -15.07 8.86 -2.13
CA SER A 40 -16.22 8.19 -1.52
C SER A 40 -15.82 6.94 -0.74
N CYS A 41 -14.90 6.11 -1.26
CA CYS A 41 -14.38 4.95 -0.57
C CYS A 41 -13.56 5.34 0.69
N ILE A 42 -12.74 6.39 0.60
CA ILE A 42 -12.04 6.96 1.77
C ILE A 42 -13.05 7.38 2.85
N GLN A 43 -14.14 8.07 2.46
CA GLN A 43 -15.18 8.46 3.41
C GLN A 43 -15.80 7.27 4.13
N VAL A 44 -16.10 6.18 3.42
CA VAL A 44 -16.67 4.96 4.01
C VAL A 44 -15.70 4.34 5.01
N ALA A 45 -14.45 4.13 4.64
CA ALA A 45 -13.45 3.57 5.55
C ALA A 45 -13.29 4.43 6.82
N LYS A 46 -13.19 5.75 6.66
CA LYS A 46 -13.03 6.70 7.77
C LYS A 46 -14.29 6.81 8.65
N SER A 47 -15.50 6.67 8.09
CA SER A 47 -16.74 6.66 8.87
C SER A 47 -16.85 5.45 9.80
N LYS A 48 -16.14 4.37 9.48
CA LYS A 48 -16.05 3.14 10.29
C LYS A 48 -14.85 3.15 11.25
N ASN A 49 -14.14 4.27 11.37
CA ASN A 49 -12.91 4.40 12.16
C ASN A 49 -11.83 3.39 11.77
N LYS A 50 -11.73 3.07 10.47
CA LYS A 50 -10.74 2.15 9.92
C LYS A 50 -9.55 2.88 9.32
N THR A 51 -8.38 2.27 9.40
CA THR A 51 -7.21 2.75 8.67
C THR A 51 -7.46 2.68 7.17
N CYS A 52 -7.22 3.77 6.47
CA CYS A 52 -7.37 3.84 5.03
C CYS A 52 -6.03 4.25 4.40
N LEU A 53 -5.41 3.34 3.67
CA LEU A 53 -4.23 3.63 2.87
C LEU A 53 -4.62 3.69 1.39
N VAL A 54 -3.85 4.44 0.60
CA VAL A 54 -3.98 4.45 -0.87
C VAL A 54 -2.66 4.08 -1.49
N ARG A 55 -2.65 3.11 -2.41
CA ARG A 55 -1.48 2.83 -3.24
C ARG A 55 -1.52 3.72 -4.48
N LEU A 56 -0.45 4.47 -4.69
CA LEU A 56 -0.26 5.39 -5.80
C LEU A 56 0.66 4.79 -6.87
N THR A 57 0.37 5.09 -8.13
CA THR A 57 1.15 4.65 -9.30
C THR A 57 2.52 5.32 -9.41
N GLU A 58 2.66 6.50 -8.82
CA GLU A 58 3.85 7.35 -8.97
C GLU A 58 3.97 8.35 -7.82
N VAL A 59 5.15 8.94 -7.64
CA VAL A 59 5.37 10.04 -6.72
C VAL A 59 4.89 11.35 -7.35
N SER A 60 3.58 11.58 -7.31
CA SER A 60 2.93 12.75 -7.88
C SER A 60 2.46 13.71 -6.79
N LYS A 61 2.96 14.94 -6.79
CA LYS A 61 2.52 16.00 -5.86
C LYS A 61 1.01 16.18 -5.85
N THR A 62 0.37 16.09 -7.01
CA THR A 62 -1.08 16.27 -7.15
C THR A 62 -1.87 15.12 -6.53
N LEU A 63 -1.48 13.88 -6.83
CA LEU A 63 -2.15 12.69 -6.29
C LEU A 63 -1.95 12.58 -4.78
N ILE A 64 -0.72 12.80 -4.30
CA ILE A 64 -0.38 12.80 -2.87
C ILE A 64 -1.26 13.81 -2.13
N ARG A 65 -1.27 15.06 -2.61
CA ARG A 65 -2.08 16.11 -2.01
C ARG A 65 -3.56 15.74 -1.98
N TYR A 66 -4.10 15.27 -3.11
CA TYR A 66 -5.49 14.87 -3.21
C TYR A 66 -5.85 13.80 -2.17
N CYS A 67 -5.06 12.74 -2.05
CA CYS A 67 -5.31 11.66 -1.11
C CYS A 67 -5.22 12.13 0.35
N LEU A 68 -4.16 12.85 0.71
CA LEU A 68 -3.96 13.34 2.07
C LEU A 68 -5.04 14.36 2.47
N ASP A 69 -5.44 15.26 1.58
CA ASP A 69 -6.51 16.24 1.81
C ASP A 69 -7.88 15.55 1.95
N SER A 70 -8.08 14.41 1.27
CA SER A 70 -9.25 13.53 1.43
C SER A 70 -9.30 12.81 2.78
N GLY A 71 -8.21 12.80 3.54
CA GLY A 71 -8.13 12.29 4.91
C GLY A 71 -7.78 10.80 5.00
N VAL A 72 -6.93 10.29 4.12
CA VAL A 72 -6.30 8.97 4.27
C VAL A 72 -5.32 8.98 5.44
N ASP A 73 -5.07 7.80 6.00
CA ASP A 73 -4.09 7.64 7.09
C ASP A 73 -2.68 7.45 6.56
N GLY A 74 -2.51 7.11 5.28
CA GLY A 74 -1.20 6.93 4.69
C GLY A 74 -1.23 6.55 3.22
N LEU A 75 -0.03 6.40 2.66
CA LEU A 75 0.19 6.15 1.23
C LEU A 75 1.21 5.04 1.03
N ILE A 76 0.95 4.20 0.02
CA ILE A 76 1.90 3.23 -0.53
C ILE A 76 2.36 3.80 -1.88
N PHE A 77 3.66 3.84 -2.10
CA PHE A 77 4.26 4.37 -3.33
C PHE A 77 4.89 3.24 -4.13
N SER A 78 4.32 2.95 -5.28
CA SER A 78 4.85 1.91 -6.19
C SER A 78 6.20 2.32 -6.77
N THR A 79 7.05 1.33 -7.05
CA THR A 79 8.31 1.45 -7.81
C THR A 79 9.26 2.52 -7.27
N ILE A 80 9.61 2.43 -5.98
CA ILE A 80 10.61 3.31 -5.40
C ILE A 80 12.00 2.73 -5.61
N GLU A 81 12.83 3.49 -6.33
CA GLU A 81 14.16 3.10 -6.78
C GLU A 81 15.27 4.06 -6.33
N THR A 82 14.94 5.33 -6.05
CA THR A 82 15.95 6.37 -5.85
C THR A 82 15.70 7.21 -4.58
N VAL A 83 16.76 7.85 -4.12
CA VAL A 83 16.72 8.78 -2.98
C VAL A 83 15.96 10.06 -3.34
N GLU A 84 16.01 10.48 -4.60
CA GLU A 84 15.29 11.64 -5.10
C GLU A 84 13.78 11.43 -4.99
N GLN A 85 13.27 10.24 -5.36
CA GLN A 85 11.86 9.89 -5.14
C GLN A 85 11.50 9.94 -3.65
N CYS A 86 12.39 9.47 -2.77
CA CYS A 86 12.18 9.55 -1.32
C CYS A 86 12.11 11.00 -0.83
N GLN A 87 12.96 11.88 -1.36
CA GLN A 87 12.92 13.31 -1.01
C GLN A 87 11.62 13.97 -1.49
N ASP A 88 11.15 13.64 -2.69
CA ASP A 88 9.87 14.12 -3.21
C ASP A 88 8.70 13.63 -2.34
N ILE A 89 8.71 12.39 -1.89
CA ILE A 89 7.71 11.87 -0.94
C ILE A 89 7.71 12.70 0.35
N ILE A 90 8.86 12.97 0.92
CA ILE A 90 8.99 13.79 2.13
C ILE A 90 8.45 15.20 1.87
N ASP A 91 8.88 15.84 0.80
CA ASP A 91 8.48 17.19 0.45
C ASP A 91 6.96 17.34 0.24
N TYR A 92 6.32 16.32 -0.34
CA TYR A 92 4.89 16.39 -0.68
C TYR A 92 3.96 15.86 0.41
N CYS A 93 4.44 14.95 1.29
CA CYS A 93 3.61 14.36 2.35
C CYS A 93 3.63 15.17 3.64
N TYR A 94 4.75 15.81 3.99
CA TYR A 94 4.91 16.47 5.28
C TYR A 94 4.85 17.99 5.19
N TYR A 95 4.35 18.60 6.26
CA TYR A 95 4.39 20.05 6.42
C TYR A 95 5.79 20.54 6.82
N SER A 96 6.03 21.86 6.64
CA SER A 96 7.22 22.51 7.14
C SER A 96 7.37 22.31 8.68
N PRO A 97 8.58 22.09 9.22
CA PRO A 97 9.88 22.17 8.54
C PRO A 97 10.33 20.86 7.85
N ARG A 98 9.64 19.74 8.03
CA ARG A 98 10.04 18.44 7.49
C ARG A 98 9.86 18.33 5.97
N GLY A 99 8.81 18.92 5.43
CA GLY A 99 8.49 18.91 4.01
C GLY A 99 7.93 20.24 3.51
N LYS A 100 7.27 20.19 2.35
CA LYS A 100 6.75 21.39 1.64
C LYS A 100 5.25 21.26 1.29
N ARG A 101 4.52 20.35 1.95
CA ARG A 101 3.08 20.20 1.73
C ARG A 101 2.36 21.51 2.04
N GLY A 102 1.47 21.93 1.13
CA GLY A 102 0.60 23.10 1.34
C GLY A 102 -0.50 22.82 2.34
N LEU A 103 -0.81 23.80 3.20
CA LEU A 103 -1.90 23.74 4.15
C LEU A 103 -3.18 24.30 3.52
N GLY A 104 -4.30 23.58 3.71
CA GLY A 104 -5.63 23.99 3.25
C GLY A 104 -6.72 23.67 4.25
N LEU A 105 -7.90 24.27 4.08
CA LEU A 105 -9.11 23.90 4.81
C LEU A 105 -9.77 22.75 4.04
N VAL A 106 -9.49 21.52 4.47
CA VAL A 106 -9.78 20.30 3.73
C VAL A 106 -10.46 19.27 4.64
N ARG A 107 -10.93 18.15 4.06
CA ARG A 107 -11.60 17.11 4.84
C ARG A 107 -10.72 16.56 5.98
N GLN A 108 -9.43 16.43 5.79
CA GLN A 108 -8.50 15.93 6.81
C GLN A 108 -8.59 16.73 8.12
N ASN A 109 -8.71 18.05 8.05
CA ASN A 109 -8.85 18.92 9.21
C ASN A 109 -10.29 19.41 9.44
N PHE A 110 -11.27 18.70 8.86
CA PHE A 110 -12.70 19.03 8.93
C PHE A 110 -12.98 20.49 8.57
N TRP A 111 -12.40 20.93 7.43
CA TRP A 111 -12.51 22.30 6.88
C TRP A 111 -12.13 23.41 7.86
N GLY A 112 -11.16 23.11 8.73
CA GLY A 112 -10.62 24.05 9.71
C GLY A 112 -11.26 24.01 11.09
N GLU A 113 -12.28 23.17 11.31
CA GLU A 113 -12.91 22.98 12.62
C GLU A 113 -12.09 22.11 13.58
N LYS A 114 -11.08 21.39 13.06
CA LYS A 114 -10.10 20.63 13.83
C LYS A 114 -8.72 21.26 13.70
N GLU A 115 -7.75 20.69 14.45
CA GLU A 115 -6.35 21.11 14.29
C GLU A 115 -5.95 21.11 12.82
N LEU A 116 -5.34 22.20 12.37
CA LEU A 116 -4.95 22.37 10.97
C LEU A 116 -3.92 21.34 10.54
N ILE A 117 -2.95 21.05 11.42
CA ILE A 117 -1.94 20.02 11.19
C ILE A 117 -2.36 18.76 11.95
N GLN A 118 -2.74 17.75 11.19
CA GLN A 118 -3.13 16.43 11.72
C GLN A 118 -1.89 15.54 11.91
N LYS A 119 -2.12 14.32 12.46
CA LYS A 119 -1.09 13.29 12.57
C LYS A 119 -0.40 13.07 11.21
N GLU A 120 0.91 12.86 11.26
CA GLU A 120 1.71 12.52 10.07
C GLU A 120 1.17 11.25 9.39
N PRO A 121 1.17 11.20 8.06
CA PRO A 121 0.69 10.04 7.31
C PRO A 121 1.68 8.87 7.44
N ILE A 122 1.15 7.65 7.40
CA ILE A 122 1.95 6.42 7.25
C ILE A 122 2.51 6.40 5.82
N ILE A 123 3.81 6.22 5.68
CA ILE A 123 4.48 6.15 4.38
C ILE A 123 5.10 4.78 4.17
N ILE A 124 4.74 4.15 3.05
CA ILE A 124 5.19 2.80 2.67
C ILE A 124 5.73 2.83 1.24
N PRO A 125 7.04 3.01 1.02
CA PRO A 125 7.63 2.75 -0.29
C PRO A 125 7.53 1.26 -0.64
N GLN A 126 7.13 0.96 -1.88
CA GLN A 126 7.13 -0.38 -2.45
C GLN A 126 8.42 -0.57 -3.24
N ILE A 127 9.22 -1.54 -2.78
CA ILE A 127 10.52 -1.89 -3.36
C ILE A 127 10.32 -3.16 -4.18
N GLU A 128 10.35 -3.03 -5.49
CA GLU A 128 9.90 -4.08 -6.40
C GLU A 128 10.72 -4.17 -7.69
N THR A 129 11.88 -3.54 -7.69
CA THR A 129 12.80 -3.63 -8.82
C THR A 129 14.22 -3.95 -8.35
N LYS A 130 15.03 -4.44 -9.29
CA LYS A 130 16.47 -4.62 -9.04
C LYS A 130 17.12 -3.33 -8.53
N ALA A 131 16.83 -2.20 -9.19
CA ALA A 131 17.38 -0.89 -8.82
C ALA A 131 16.94 -0.46 -7.41
N GLY A 132 15.66 -0.64 -7.07
CA GLY A 132 15.13 -0.33 -5.74
C GLY A 132 15.83 -1.12 -4.63
N ILE A 133 16.09 -2.43 -4.84
CA ILE A 133 16.83 -3.24 -3.86
C ILE A 133 18.32 -2.90 -3.84
N ASP A 134 18.90 -2.54 -4.98
CA ASP A 134 20.31 -2.14 -5.01
C ASP A 134 20.53 -0.82 -4.24
N ASN A 135 19.56 0.09 -4.28
CA ASN A 135 19.58 1.38 -3.57
C ASN A 135 18.94 1.34 -2.16
N LEU A 136 18.42 0.19 -1.71
CA LEU A 136 17.59 0.07 -0.50
C LEU A 136 18.25 0.66 0.75
N GLN A 137 19.56 0.48 0.92
CA GLN A 137 20.29 1.02 2.06
C GLN A 137 20.22 2.56 2.14
N GLU A 138 20.29 3.23 1.00
CA GLU A 138 20.16 4.69 0.91
C GLU A 138 18.69 5.14 1.08
N ILE A 139 17.76 4.40 0.48
CA ILE A 139 16.31 4.63 0.64
C ILE A 139 15.91 4.57 2.13
N MET A 140 16.43 3.60 2.87
CA MET A 140 16.12 3.41 4.29
C MET A 140 16.61 4.54 5.21
N LYS A 141 17.56 5.37 4.78
CA LYS A 141 17.98 6.55 5.56
C LYS A 141 16.87 7.58 5.77
N ASN A 142 15.81 7.52 4.98
CA ASN A 142 14.64 8.40 5.10
C ASN A 142 13.67 7.99 6.24
N ASN A 143 13.90 6.84 6.90
CA ASN A 143 13.11 6.36 8.04
C ASN A 143 11.60 6.38 7.79
N PHE A 144 11.14 5.76 6.71
CA PHE A 144 9.73 5.55 6.47
C PHE A 144 9.14 4.52 7.45
N ASP A 145 7.82 4.54 7.62
CA ASP A 145 7.15 3.70 8.62
C ASP A 145 7.29 2.20 8.31
N TYR A 146 7.09 1.83 7.04
CA TYR A 146 7.20 0.45 6.56
C TYR A 146 7.76 0.42 5.14
N TYR A 147 8.14 -0.79 4.69
CA TYR A 147 8.64 -1.09 3.33
C TYR A 147 7.90 -2.31 2.80
N LEU A 148 7.24 -2.19 1.66
CA LEU A 148 6.51 -3.27 0.99
C LEU A 148 7.41 -3.85 -0.11
N LEU A 149 7.65 -5.16 -0.08
CA LEU A 149 8.31 -5.86 -1.19
C LEU A 149 7.28 -6.31 -2.22
N GLY A 150 7.51 -5.98 -3.52
CA GLY A 150 6.69 -6.41 -4.64
C GLY A 150 7.34 -7.57 -5.40
N PRO A 151 7.01 -8.84 -5.09
CA PRO A 151 7.73 -10.00 -5.64
C PRO A 151 7.51 -10.18 -7.15
N TYR A 152 6.32 -9.84 -7.68
CA TYR A 152 6.02 -10.02 -9.10
C TYR A 152 6.88 -9.10 -9.98
N ASP A 153 6.87 -7.81 -9.69
CA ASP A 153 7.65 -6.82 -10.45
C ASP A 153 9.15 -6.98 -10.21
N LEU A 154 9.56 -7.39 -9.00
CA LEU A 154 10.95 -7.74 -8.75
C LEU A 154 11.42 -8.89 -9.66
N SER A 155 10.65 -9.98 -9.76
CA SER A 155 11.00 -11.12 -10.62
C SER A 155 11.08 -10.71 -12.09
N LEU A 156 10.14 -9.84 -12.53
CA LEU A 156 10.17 -9.26 -13.88
C LEU A 156 11.43 -8.42 -14.10
N SER A 157 11.77 -7.54 -13.18
CA SER A 157 12.96 -6.66 -13.28
C SER A 157 14.30 -7.43 -13.26
N LEU A 158 14.28 -8.65 -12.70
CA LEU A 158 15.42 -9.57 -12.69
C LEU A 158 15.49 -10.44 -13.96
N GLY A 159 14.49 -10.30 -14.88
CA GLY A 159 14.47 -11.03 -16.16
C GLY A 159 13.84 -12.42 -16.09
N ASP A 160 13.18 -12.79 -14.99
CA ASP A 160 12.60 -14.14 -14.80
C ASP A 160 11.20 -14.05 -14.15
N ALA A 161 10.26 -13.43 -14.88
CA ALA A 161 8.93 -13.06 -14.40
C ALA A 161 8.15 -14.24 -13.80
N GLY A 162 7.75 -14.11 -12.53
CA GLY A 162 6.95 -15.08 -11.80
C GLY A 162 7.74 -16.30 -11.28
N ASN A 163 9.03 -16.40 -11.51
CA ASN A 163 9.89 -17.44 -10.95
C ASN A 163 10.48 -17.01 -9.61
N PHE A 164 9.74 -17.29 -8.54
CA PHE A 164 10.12 -16.92 -7.17
C PHE A 164 11.15 -17.89 -6.53
N ASP A 165 11.47 -18.99 -7.20
CA ASP A 165 12.42 -19.99 -6.73
C ASP A 165 13.80 -19.85 -7.42
N SER A 166 13.97 -18.88 -8.32
CA SER A 166 15.26 -18.65 -9.00
C SER A 166 16.33 -18.14 -8.02
N ASP A 167 17.55 -18.58 -8.19
CA ASP A 167 18.70 -18.18 -7.34
C ASP A 167 18.88 -16.66 -7.28
N ILE A 168 18.61 -15.98 -8.40
CA ILE A 168 18.73 -14.52 -8.45
C ILE A 168 17.63 -13.87 -7.62
N PHE A 169 16.38 -14.30 -7.76
CA PHE A 169 15.27 -13.76 -6.98
C PHE A 169 15.50 -13.97 -5.48
N LEU A 170 15.84 -15.19 -5.06
CA LEU A 170 16.10 -15.52 -3.65
C LEU A 170 17.23 -14.69 -3.06
N ARG A 171 18.31 -14.42 -3.82
CA ARG A 171 19.40 -13.53 -3.36
C ARG A 171 18.93 -12.09 -3.15
N TYR A 172 18.05 -11.56 -4.01
CA TYR A 172 17.54 -10.21 -3.87
C TYR A 172 16.55 -10.08 -2.70
N ILE A 173 15.70 -11.08 -2.49
CA ILE A 173 14.82 -11.14 -1.30
C ILE A 173 15.65 -11.24 -0.01
N ASP A 174 16.67 -12.09 0.03
CA ASP A 174 17.58 -12.21 1.18
C ASP A 174 18.30 -10.89 1.47
N LYS A 175 18.80 -10.19 0.44
CA LYS A 175 19.39 -8.86 0.58
C LYS A 175 18.41 -7.86 1.21
N ALA A 176 17.18 -7.79 0.74
CA ALA A 176 16.18 -6.88 1.26
C ALA A 176 15.78 -7.22 2.70
N THR A 177 15.52 -8.50 3.00
CA THR A 177 15.09 -8.96 4.33
C THR A 177 16.17 -8.87 5.41
N LYS A 178 17.44 -8.84 5.03
CA LYS A 178 18.56 -8.55 5.93
C LYS A 178 18.69 -7.08 6.30
N LEU A 179 18.28 -6.19 5.40
CA LEU A 179 18.34 -4.74 5.60
C LEU A 179 17.13 -4.22 6.37
N ILE A 180 15.91 -4.64 6.00
CA ILE A 180 14.68 -4.14 6.59
C ILE A 180 14.34 -4.94 7.86
N PRO A 181 14.22 -4.27 9.03
CA PRO A 181 13.74 -4.94 10.25
C PRO A 181 12.34 -5.51 10.04
N LYS A 182 12.06 -6.72 10.54
CA LYS A 182 10.77 -7.39 10.37
C LYS A 182 9.56 -6.51 10.71
N HIS A 183 9.63 -5.77 11.80
CA HIS A 183 8.53 -4.91 12.24
C HIS A 183 8.27 -3.71 11.31
N GLN A 184 9.23 -3.36 10.44
CA GLN A 184 9.07 -2.36 9.39
C GLN A 184 8.72 -2.97 8.03
N MET A 185 8.64 -4.30 7.92
CA MET A 185 8.21 -4.93 6.69
C MET A 185 6.69 -4.91 6.54
N ALA A 186 6.24 -4.66 5.33
CA ALA A 186 4.87 -4.84 4.88
C ALA A 186 4.82 -5.98 3.85
N VAL A 187 3.70 -6.70 3.79
CA VAL A 187 3.46 -7.75 2.80
C VAL A 187 2.03 -7.68 2.30
N HIS A 188 1.83 -8.00 1.01
CA HIS A 188 0.52 -8.28 0.42
C HIS A 188 0.43 -9.74 0.03
N ILE A 189 -0.54 -10.45 0.58
CA ILE A 189 -0.84 -11.87 0.33
C ILE A 189 -2.20 -11.95 -0.35
N PRO A 190 -2.26 -11.91 -1.70
CA PRO A 190 -3.53 -11.80 -2.42
C PRO A 190 -4.36 -13.10 -2.44
N LYS A 191 -3.72 -14.26 -2.22
CA LYS A 191 -4.34 -15.60 -2.25
C LYS A 191 -3.59 -16.56 -1.36
N ASN A 192 -4.18 -17.77 -1.10
CA ASN A 192 -3.58 -18.82 -0.29
C ASN A 192 -3.13 -18.36 1.10
N ILE A 193 -3.89 -17.46 1.71
CA ILE A 193 -3.54 -16.79 2.97
C ILE A 193 -3.19 -17.81 4.06
N ASP A 194 -3.98 -18.87 4.22
CA ASP A 194 -3.78 -19.91 5.23
C ASP A 194 -2.43 -20.65 5.10
N LEU A 195 -1.86 -20.68 3.87
CA LEU A 195 -0.58 -21.34 3.59
C LEU A 195 0.61 -20.40 3.75
N GLU A 196 0.38 -19.10 3.61
CA GLU A 196 1.43 -18.10 3.51
C GLU A 196 1.62 -17.27 4.79
N ILE A 197 0.55 -17.05 5.56
CA ILE A 197 0.52 -16.02 6.62
C ILE A 197 1.61 -16.22 7.69
N ASP A 198 1.93 -17.46 8.04
CA ASP A 198 2.91 -17.77 9.08
C ASP A 198 4.35 -17.39 8.68
N LYS A 199 4.64 -17.34 7.37
CA LYS A 199 5.95 -16.91 6.86
C LYS A 199 6.26 -15.46 7.22
N TYR A 200 5.24 -14.66 7.45
CA TYR A 200 5.33 -13.21 7.69
C TYR A 200 5.08 -12.83 9.16
N ASP A 201 5.34 -13.78 10.06
CA ASP A 201 5.25 -13.47 11.48
C ASP A 201 6.28 -12.40 11.88
N GLY A 202 5.84 -11.42 12.69
CA GLY A 202 6.63 -10.26 13.08
C GLY A 202 6.62 -9.09 12.08
N TYR A 203 5.95 -9.20 10.91
CA TYR A 203 5.79 -8.08 9.99
C TYR A 203 4.80 -7.04 10.54
N GLY A 204 5.13 -5.75 10.38
CA GLY A 204 4.34 -4.64 10.91
C GLY A 204 3.00 -4.45 10.20
N VAL A 205 2.96 -4.70 8.88
CA VAL A 205 1.75 -4.60 8.06
C VAL A 205 1.56 -5.87 7.23
N LYS A 206 0.36 -6.44 7.30
CA LYS A 206 -0.07 -7.57 6.47
C LYS A 206 -1.34 -7.17 5.73
N CYS A 207 -1.27 -7.10 4.41
CA CYS A 207 -2.43 -6.89 3.55
C CYS A 207 -2.89 -8.26 3.05
N LEU A 208 -4.12 -8.65 3.40
CA LEU A 208 -4.64 -9.99 3.16
C LEU A 208 -5.78 -9.99 2.16
N GLY A 209 -5.68 -10.86 1.17
CA GLY A 209 -6.67 -11.00 0.11
C GLY A 209 -6.66 -9.82 -0.87
N MET A 210 -7.54 -9.93 -1.85
CA MET A 210 -7.86 -8.90 -2.83
C MET A 210 -9.28 -9.15 -3.32
N ASP A 211 -10.11 -8.14 -3.38
CA ASP A 211 -11.54 -8.27 -3.72
C ASP A 211 -11.79 -8.98 -5.05
N THR A 212 -11.04 -8.65 -6.09
CA THR A 212 -11.13 -9.28 -7.41
C THR A 212 -10.79 -10.77 -7.36
N ILE A 213 -9.72 -11.14 -6.66
CA ILE A 213 -9.32 -12.55 -6.48
C ILE A 213 -10.34 -13.30 -5.62
N ALA A 214 -10.84 -12.70 -4.54
CA ALA A 214 -11.82 -13.33 -3.66
C ALA A 214 -13.09 -13.70 -4.42
N ILE A 215 -13.60 -12.80 -5.30
CA ILE A 215 -14.77 -13.06 -6.14
C ILE A 215 -14.47 -14.20 -7.14
N LEU A 216 -13.31 -14.18 -7.81
CA LEU A 216 -12.93 -15.24 -8.75
C LEU A 216 -12.81 -16.61 -8.06
N GLU A 217 -12.17 -16.69 -6.90
CA GLU A 217 -12.03 -17.94 -6.16
C GLU A 217 -13.37 -18.46 -5.63
N TYR A 218 -14.24 -17.55 -5.18
CA TYR A 218 -15.61 -17.91 -4.82
C TYR A 218 -16.36 -18.54 -6.00
N ASN A 219 -16.32 -17.91 -7.17
CA ASN A 219 -16.99 -18.42 -8.38
C ASN A 219 -16.43 -19.81 -8.78
N LYS A 220 -15.11 -19.99 -8.82
CA LYS A 220 -14.50 -21.31 -9.11
C LYS A 220 -14.98 -22.39 -8.14
N ARG A 221 -15.05 -22.07 -6.84
CA ARG A 221 -15.55 -23.02 -5.83
C ARG A 221 -17.01 -23.37 -6.05
N MET A 222 -17.87 -22.39 -6.36
CA MET A 222 -19.29 -22.61 -6.64
C MET A 222 -19.48 -23.50 -7.86
N LEU A 223 -18.80 -23.22 -8.97
CA LEU A 223 -18.89 -24.02 -10.20
C LEU A 223 -18.40 -25.46 -9.99
N LYS A 224 -17.30 -25.65 -9.27
CA LYS A 224 -16.80 -26.98 -8.93
C LYS A 224 -17.83 -27.77 -8.10
N ASN A 225 -18.49 -27.14 -7.14
CA ASN A 225 -19.52 -27.78 -6.31
C ASN A 225 -20.80 -28.06 -7.08
N ALA A 226 -21.12 -27.27 -8.10
CA ALA A 226 -22.27 -27.50 -8.99
C ALA A 226 -21.99 -28.63 -10.02
N LYS A 227 -20.79 -29.21 -10.04
CA LYS A 227 -20.36 -30.23 -11.01
C LYS A 227 -20.45 -29.77 -12.49
N LEU A 228 -20.24 -28.50 -12.74
CA LEU A 228 -20.15 -27.87 -14.07
C LEU A 228 -18.68 -27.69 -14.48
#